data_2d0d5df8e57bb2b2472c83aeaa2c108e
#
_entry.id   2d0d5df8e57bb2b2472c83aeaa2c108e
#
_cell.length_a   1.000
_cell.length_b   1.000
_cell.length_c   1.000
_cell.angle_alpha   90.00
_cell.angle_beta   90.00
_cell.angle_gamma   90.00
#
_symmetry.space_group_name_H-M   'P 1'
#
loop_
_entity.id
_entity.type
_entity.pdbx_description
1 polymer ?
#
loop_
_entity_poly.entity_id
_entity_poly.type
_entity_poly.pdbx_seq_one_letter_code
_entity_poly.pdbx_strand_id
1 'polypeptide(L)'
;PAPAPQPEPVVYPETNVQPKPRVAEMTIEELEAQSNDFDGVNSSSPELREQLAEMSLNPHQELTHENVHFNYHEPVEVEKPKQTTGFVQLYVISNQNREFYGPQLSQSLENLGFIFGERQMYHRHFDLSVASPVLFSVANIEQPGTFDYYNMAEFSTMGVVLFMQLPSPGNNLANLRMMIRAAKTIAEDLGGVVLTDQQEIFDDVAEQDYLSRIA
;
A
#
# COMPACT_ATOMS: atom_id res chain seq x y z
N PRO A 1 -43.50 20.81 39.15
CA PRO A 1 -42.46 21.11 38.20
C PRO A 1 -42.86 20.49 36.84
N ALA A 2 -42.99 21.37 35.85
CA ALA A 2 -43.39 20.98 34.50
C ALA A 2 -42.22 20.29 33.77
N PRO A 3 -42.48 19.29 32.91
CA PRO A 3 -41.42 18.65 32.12
C PRO A 3 -40.88 19.62 31.07
N ALA A 4 -39.54 19.52 30.84
CA ALA A 4 -38.85 20.33 29.87
C ALA A 4 -39.32 20.03 28.42
N PRO A 5 -39.34 21.02 27.51
CA PRO A 5 -39.77 20.82 26.14
C PRO A 5 -38.79 19.93 25.39
N GLN A 6 -39.30 18.96 24.62
CA GLN A 6 -38.56 18.12 23.72
C GLN A 6 -38.09 18.92 22.51
N PRO A 7 -36.87 18.73 22.00
CA PRO A 7 -36.43 19.39 20.79
C PRO A 7 -37.19 18.84 19.56
N GLU A 8 -37.63 19.78 18.71
CA GLU A 8 -38.30 19.47 17.45
C GLU A 8 -37.35 18.74 16.46
N PRO A 9 -37.87 17.82 15.64
CA PRO A 9 -37.05 17.11 14.67
C PRO A 9 -36.59 18.07 13.56
N VAL A 10 -35.26 18.09 13.35
CA VAL A 10 -34.62 18.83 12.26
C VAL A 10 -34.90 18.10 10.95
N VAL A 11 -35.71 18.71 10.08
CA VAL A 11 -36.00 18.23 8.72
C VAL A 11 -34.81 18.62 7.84
N TYR A 12 -34.01 17.63 7.40
CA TYR A 12 -32.98 17.83 6.38
C TYR A 12 -33.67 17.83 4.99
N PRO A 13 -33.32 18.76 4.08
CA PRO A 13 -33.83 18.71 2.72
C PRO A 13 -33.27 17.45 2.01
N GLU A 14 -34.16 16.62 1.49
CA GLU A 14 -33.83 15.50 0.62
C GLU A 14 -33.21 16.04 -0.67
N THR A 15 -31.91 15.95 -0.81
CA THR A 15 -31.22 16.10 -2.09
C THR A 15 -31.52 14.85 -2.93
N ASN A 16 -32.41 15.02 -3.89
CA ASN A 16 -32.71 14.02 -4.91
C ASN A 16 -31.51 13.85 -5.85
N VAL A 17 -30.53 13.02 -5.42
CA VAL A 17 -29.44 12.57 -6.26
C VAL A 17 -29.91 11.29 -6.93
N GLN A 18 -30.31 11.39 -8.19
CA GLN A 18 -30.55 10.21 -9.02
C GLN A 18 -29.22 9.42 -9.11
N PRO A 19 -29.22 8.12 -8.81
CA PRO A 19 -28.04 7.30 -8.96
C PRO A 19 -27.68 7.20 -10.46
N LYS A 20 -26.44 7.56 -10.81
CA LYS A 20 -25.93 7.30 -12.16
C LYS A 20 -25.91 5.79 -12.40
N PRO A 21 -26.34 5.32 -13.57
CA PRO A 21 -26.30 3.89 -13.89
C PRO A 21 -24.87 3.36 -13.83
N ARG A 22 -24.71 2.15 -13.28
CA ARG A 22 -23.41 1.47 -13.22
C ARG A 22 -23.02 1.04 -14.64
N VAL A 23 -21.75 1.15 -14.98
CA VAL A 23 -21.17 0.78 -16.30
C VAL A 23 -21.57 -0.63 -16.75
N ALA A 24 -21.87 -1.55 -15.82
CA ALA A 24 -22.33 -2.91 -16.11
C ALA A 24 -23.77 -3.02 -16.64
N GLU A 25 -24.55 -1.93 -16.62
CA GLU A 25 -25.97 -1.90 -17.06
C GLU A 25 -26.15 -1.08 -18.34
N MET A 26 -25.06 -0.55 -18.91
CA MET A 26 -25.10 0.28 -20.13
C MET A 26 -25.00 -0.62 -21.38
N THR A 27 -25.81 -0.32 -22.39
CA THR A 27 -25.72 -0.96 -23.68
C THR A 27 -24.50 -0.45 -24.47
N ILE A 28 -24.05 -1.23 -25.49
CA ILE A 28 -22.91 -0.85 -26.32
C ILE A 28 -23.15 0.49 -27.03
N GLU A 29 -24.40 0.78 -27.42
CA GLU A 29 -24.80 2.03 -28.08
C GLU A 29 -24.68 3.24 -27.13
N GLU A 30 -24.94 3.07 -25.81
CA GLU A 30 -24.78 4.12 -24.81
C GLU A 30 -23.30 4.39 -24.47
N LEU A 31 -22.45 3.37 -24.56
CA LEU A 31 -20.99 3.51 -24.38
C LEU A 31 -20.36 4.23 -25.58
N GLU A 32 -20.82 3.96 -26.80
CA GLU A 32 -20.32 4.62 -28.02
C GLU A 32 -20.76 6.10 -28.07
N ALA A 33 -21.91 6.46 -27.53
CA ALA A 33 -22.36 7.85 -27.44
C ALA A 33 -21.52 8.70 -26.48
N GLN A 34 -20.96 8.12 -25.41
CA GLN A 34 -20.08 8.82 -24.49
C GLN A 34 -18.63 8.97 -24.98
N SER A 35 -18.22 8.15 -25.95
CA SER A 35 -16.86 8.23 -26.53
C SER A 35 -16.71 9.34 -27.56
N ASN A 36 -17.81 9.91 -28.05
CA ASN A 36 -17.81 10.98 -29.07
C ASN A 36 -17.62 12.40 -28.51
N ASP A 37 -17.59 12.58 -27.20
CA ASP A 37 -17.36 13.90 -26.57
C ASP A 37 -15.86 14.19 -26.30
N PHE A 38 -14.94 13.34 -26.80
CA PHE A 38 -13.51 13.60 -26.71
C PHE A 38 -12.99 14.15 -28.06
N ASP A 39 -13.51 15.31 -28.45
CA ASP A 39 -13.03 16.07 -29.59
C ASP A 39 -11.87 16.95 -29.15
N GLY A 40 -10.65 16.51 -29.43
CA GLY A 40 -9.48 17.35 -29.12
C GLY A 40 -8.11 16.77 -29.33
N VAL A 41 -7.88 15.80 -30.26
CA VAL A 41 -6.55 15.66 -30.86
C VAL A 41 -6.70 15.27 -32.33
N ASN A 42 -6.89 16.27 -33.17
CA ASN A 42 -6.71 16.13 -34.60
C ASN A 42 -5.20 16.15 -34.89
N SER A 43 -4.58 14.97 -34.89
CA SER A 43 -3.20 14.78 -35.32
C SER A 43 -3.15 13.79 -36.49
N SER A 44 -3.78 14.17 -37.58
CA SER A 44 -3.53 13.56 -38.90
C SER A 44 -2.57 14.48 -39.66
N SER A 45 -1.29 14.39 -39.34
CA SER A 45 -0.28 14.94 -40.22
C SER A 45 -0.29 14.10 -41.54
N PRO A 46 -0.33 14.75 -42.71
CA PRO A 46 -0.31 14.06 -44.00
C PRO A 46 0.91 13.16 -44.17
N GLU A 47 2.01 13.46 -43.49
CA GLU A 47 3.28 12.72 -43.55
C GLU A 47 3.17 11.28 -43.00
N LEU A 48 2.31 11.02 -42.04
CA LEU A 48 2.15 9.67 -41.47
C LEU A 48 1.34 8.76 -42.41
N ARG A 49 0.45 9.34 -43.23
CA ARG A 49 -0.30 8.60 -44.23
C ARG A 49 0.55 8.20 -45.44
N GLU A 50 1.52 9.03 -45.80
CA GLU A 50 2.44 8.77 -46.88
C GLU A 50 3.44 7.68 -46.51
N GLN A 51 3.95 7.66 -45.26
CA GLN A 51 4.83 6.58 -44.79
C GLN A 51 4.14 5.22 -44.67
N LEU A 52 2.86 5.18 -44.35
CA LEU A 52 2.09 3.94 -44.27
C LEU A 52 1.71 3.43 -45.69
N ALA A 53 1.58 4.31 -46.69
CA ALA A 53 1.30 3.93 -48.03
C ALA A 53 2.54 3.34 -48.76
N GLU A 54 3.74 3.79 -48.40
CA GLU A 54 4.99 3.25 -49.01
C GLU A 54 5.35 1.86 -48.46
N MET A 55 4.88 1.48 -47.28
CA MET A 55 5.09 0.14 -46.73
C MET A 55 4.16 -0.95 -47.27
N SER A 56 3.16 -0.59 -48.07
CA SER A 56 2.10 -1.52 -48.52
C SER A 56 2.18 -1.98 -49.98
N LEU A 57 3.21 -1.62 -50.72
CA LEU A 57 3.29 -1.96 -52.15
C LEU A 57 4.61 -2.60 -52.55
N ASN A 58 4.78 -3.88 -52.18
CA ASN A 58 5.60 -4.79 -52.99
C ASN A 58 5.16 -6.26 -52.81
N PRO A 59 4.16 -6.73 -53.62
CA PRO A 59 3.68 -8.13 -53.52
C PRO A 59 4.51 -9.14 -54.34
N HIS A 60 5.68 -8.80 -54.82
CA HIS A 60 6.55 -9.72 -55.60
C HIS A 60 8.03 -9.57 -55.24
N GLN A 61 8.40 -10.04 -54.06
CA GLN A 61 9.74 -10.59 -53.84
C GLN A 61 9.59 -12.01 -53.30
N GLU A 62 9.87 -12.97 -54.15
CA GLU A 62 10.10 -14.36 -53.74
C GLU A 62 11.22 -14.38 -52.71
N LEU A 63 10.88 -14.77 -51.50
CA LEU A 63 11.84 -15.05 -50.43
C LEU A 63 12.58 -16.33 -50.80
N THR A 64 13.72 -16.20 -51.46
CA THR A 64 14.68 -17.29 -51.59
C THR A 64 15.23 -17.61 -50.19
N HIS A 65 15.07 -18.88 -49.82
CA HIS A 65 15.53 -19.46 -48.54
C HIS A 65 17.07 -19.57 -48.45
N GLU A 66 17.80 -18.48 -48.57
CA GLU A 66 19.22 -18.50 -48.31
C GLU A 66 19.62 -17.27 -47.51
N ASN A 67 20.15 -17.57 -46.29
CA ASN A 67 20.84 -16.66 -45.39
C ASN A 67 20.00 -15.75 -44.46
N VAL A 68 18.99 -16.30 -43.76
CA VAL A 68 18.62 -15.75 -42.47
C VAL A 68 19.40 -16.54 -41.38
N HIS A 69 20.62 -16.11 -41.09
CA HIS A 69 21.30 -16.52 -39.89
C HIS A 69 20.57 -15.89 -38.70
N PHE A 70 19.57 -16.62 -38.17
CA PHE A 70 19.07 -16.31 -36.82
C PHE A 70 20.21 -16.59 -35.86
N ASN A 71 20.89 -15.53 -35.46
CA ASN A 71 21.73 -15.57 -34.25
C ASN A 71 20.77 -15.84 -33.09
N TYR A 72 20.58 -17.12 -32.77
CA TYR A 72 20.02 -17.51 -31.49
C TYR A 72 21.04 -17.04 -30.46
N HIS A 73 20.84 -15.83 -29.92
CA HIS A 73 21.39 -15.52 -28.66
C HIS A 73 20.76 -16.53 -27.70
N GLU A 74 21.58 -17.40 -27.14
CA GLU A 74 21.17 -18.23 -26.01
C GLU A 74 20.41 -17.31 -25.06
N PRO A 75 19.24 -17.72 -24.53
CA PRO A 75 18.53 -16.90 -23.56
C PRO A 75 19.52 -16.62 -22.44
N VAL A 76 19.93 -15.35 -22.33
CA VAL A 76 20.68 -14.88 -21.18
C VAL A 76 19.82 -15.26 -19.99
N GLU A 77 20.28 -16.23 -19.22
CA GLU A 77 19.66 -16.67 -18.00
C GLU A 77 19.68 -15.42 -17.11
N VAL A 78 18.59 -14.66 -17.11
CA VAL A 78 18.44 -13.52 -16.22
C VAL A 78 18.40 -14.13 -14.84
N GLU A 79 19.53 -14.07 -14.13
CA GLU A 79 19.61 -14.46 -12.74
C GLU A 79 18.46 -13.74 -12.02
N LYS A 80 17.48 -14.53 -11.57
CA LYS A 80 16.39 -14.01 -10.75
C LYS A 80 17.06 -13.31 -9.56
N PRO A 81 16.73 -12.04 -9.29
CA PRO A 81 17.34 -11.33 -8.18
C PRO A 81 17.17 -12.20 -6.93
N LYS A 82 18.27 -12.44 -6.22
CA LYS A 82 18.27 -13.19 -4.96
C LYS A 82 17.24 -12.55 -4.07
N GLN A 83 16.10 -13.21 -3.87
CA GLN A 83 15.08 -12.72 -2.97
C GLN A 83 15.66 -12.70 -1.57
N THR A 84 15.77 -11.54 -0.98
CA THR A 84 16.14 -11.38 0.41
C THR A 84 15.09 -12.08 1.27
N THR A 85 15.50 -13.05 2.07
CA THR A 85 14.61 -13.79 2.97
C THR A 85 14.93 -13.44 4.41
N GLY A 86 13.91 -13.47 5.28
CA GLY A 86 14.08 -13.19 6.71
C GLY A 86 13.05 -12.22 7.24
N PHE A 87 13.43 -11.48 8.25
CA PHE A 87 12.58 -10.45 8.88
C PHE A 87 13.34 -9.13 8.95
N VAL A 88 12.60 -8.05 8.80
CA VAL A 88 13.03 -6.68 9.11
C VAL A 88 12.24 -6.21 10.32
N GLN A 89 12.90 -5.63 11.31
CA GLN A 89 12.29 -5.21 12.56
C GLN A 89 12.69 -3.78 12.92
N LEU A 90 11.73 -3.05 13.50
CA LEU A 90 11.93 -1.74 14.12
C LEU A 90 11.23 -1.74 15.47
N TYR A 91 11.86 -1.15 16.47
CA TYR A 91 11.25 -0.98 17.77
C TYR A 91 10.80 0.45 17.96
N VAL A 92 9.65 0.64 18.60
CA VAL A 92 9.20 1.96 19.07
C VAL A 92 9.08 1.87 20.58
N ILE A 93 9.95 2.58 21.29
CA ILE A 93 10.08 2.51 22.74
C ILE A 93 9.67 3.82 23.35
N SER A 94 8.98 3.77 24.46
CA SER A 94 8.59 4.96 25.23
C SER A 94 9.81 5.67 25.83
N ASN A 95 9.73 6.99 25.90
CA ASN A 95 10.77 7.81 26.51
C ASN A 95 10.64 7.84 28.04
N GLN A 96 11.80 7.85 28.74
CA GLN A 96 11.91 8.25 30.15
C GLN A 96 11.02 7.48 31.14
N ASN A 97 11.02 6.14 31.09
CA ASN A 97 10.20 5.31 31.98
C ASN A 97 8.68 5.62 31.94
N ARG A 98 8.20 6.19 30.87
CA ARG A 98 6.78 6.27 30.58
C ARG A 98 6.33 5.02 29.85
N GLU A 99 5.09 4.64 30.00
CA GLU A 99 4.47 3.58 29.21
C GLU A 99 3.59 4.20 28.13
N PHE A 100 3.44 3.53 27.02
CA PHE A 100 2.42 3.83 26.03
C PHE A 100 1.07 3.39 26.58
N TYR A 101 0.16 4.32 26.68
CA TYR A 101 -1.17 4.05 27.17
C TYR A 101 -2.02 3.40 26.07
N GLY A 102 -2.71 2.31 26.41
CA GLY A 102 -3.41 1.46 25.44
C GLY A 102 -4.40 2.19 24.51
N PRO A 103 -5.30 3.06 25.01
CA PRO A 103 -6.21 3.80 24.15
C PRO A 103 -5.53 4.70 23.12
N GLN A 104 -4.43 5.36 23.49
CA GLN A 104 -3.66 6.20 22.58
C GLN A 104 -2.90 5.36 21.56
N LEU A 105 -2.34 4.22 21.99
CA LEU A 105 -1.65 3.28 21.13
C LEU A 105 -2.61 2.67 20.10
N SER A 106 -3.77 2.17 20.51
CA SER A 106 -4.74 1.61 19.55
C SER A 106 -5.24 2.65 18.57
N GLN A 107 -5.51 3.87 19.03
CA GLN A 107 -5.94 4.96 18.15
C GLN A 107 -4.87 5.32 17.10
N SER A 108 -3.59 5.42 17.48
CA SER A 108 -2.50 5.68 16.54
C SER A 108 -2.38 4.55 15.52
N LEU A 109 -2.43 3.29 15.95
CA LEU A 109 -2.37 2.12 15.07
C LEU A 109 -3.55 2.08 14.09
N GLU A 110 -4.76 2.30 14.56
CA GLU A 110 -5.98 2.30 13.72
C GLU A 110 -5.97 3.47 12.71
N ASN A 111 -5.51 4.65 13.10
CA ASN A 111 -5.33 5.80 12.20
C ASN A 111 -4.32 5.51 11.09
N LEU A 112 -3.30 4.69 11.36
CA LEU A 112 -2.33 4.22 10.37
C LEU A 112 -2.82 3.05 9.53
N GLY A 113 -4.07 2.62 9.73
CA GLY A 113 -4.71 1.54 8.99
C GLY A 113 -4.28 0.15 9.41
N PHE A 114 -3.79 -0.02 10.63
CA PHE A 114 -3.63 -1.34 11.22
C PHE A 114 -4.96 -1.89 11.70
N ILE A 115 -5.12 -3.19 11.57
CA ILE A 115 -6.31 -3.94 12.01
C ILE A 115 -5.86 -4.97 13.04
N PHE A 116 -6.54 -4.99 14.18
CA PHE A 116 -6.32 -6.04 15.18
C PHE A 116 -6.81 -7.38 14.66
N GLY A 117 -6.02 -8.46 14.82
CA GLY A 117 -6.35 -9.74 14.20
C GLY A 117 -5.57 -10.92 14.79
N GLU A 118 -5.02 -11.73 13.91
CA GLU A 118 -4.36 -12.98 14.25
C GLU A 118 -3.29 -12.80 15.34
N ARG A 119 -3.15 -13.81 16.19
CA ARG A 119 -2.19 -13.86 17.31
C ARG A 119 -2.30 -12.66 18.26
N GLN A 120 -3.45 -11.99 18.32
CA GLN A 120 -3.67 -10.81 19.16
C GLN A 120 -2.66 -9.69 18.89
N MET A 121 -2.36 -9.46 17.61
CA MET A 121 -1.48 -8.42 17.12
C MET A 121 -2.21 -7.50 16.16
N TYR A 122 -1.60 -6.36 15.83
CA TYR A 122 -2.09 -5.47 14.78
C TYR A 122 -1.37 -5.74 13.46
N HIS A 123 -2.12 -5.76 12.36
CA HIS A 123 -1.62 -6.06 11.03
C HIS A 123 -1.94 -4.95 10.05
N ARG A 124 -0.95 -4.55 9.24
CA ARG A 124 -1.17 -3.67 8.10
C ARG A 124 -1.37 -4.53 6.86
N HIS A 125 -2.56 -4.49 6.31
CA HIS A 125 -2.95 -5.24 5.13
C HIS A 125 -2.72 -4.43 3.85
N PHE A 126 -2.65 -5.11 2.71
CA PHE A 126 -2.39 -4.49 1.41
C PHE A 126 -3.44 -3.44 1.04
N ASP A 127 -4.71 -3.74 1.20
CA ASP A 127 -5.86 -2.89 0.82
C ASP A 127 -6.79 -2.52 1.99
N LEU A 128 -6.30 -2.55 3.22
CA LEU A 128 -7.11 -2.30 4.44
C LEU A 128 -8.24 -3.33 4.66
N SER A 129 -8.14 -4.51 4.07
CA SER A 129 -9.05 -5.62 4.27
C SER A 129 -8.33 -6.80 4.92
N VAL A 130 -8.94 -7.43 5.92
CA VAL A 130 -8.40 -8.64 6.56
C VAL A 130 -8.28 -9.83 5.61
N ALA A 131 -8.96 -9.79 4.46
CA ALA A 131 -8.86 -10.80 3.42
C ALA A 131 -7.64 -10.62 2.52
N SER A 132 -7.00 -9.43 2.52
CA SER A 132 -5.81 -9.16 1.73
C SER A 132 -4.54 -9.56 2.49
N PRO A 133 -3.42 -9.78 1.77
CA PRO A 133 -2.16 -10.17 2.41
C PRO A 133 -1.66 -9.16 3.43
N VAL A 134 -1.06 -9.65 4.51
CA VAL A 134 -0.39 -8.81 5.52
C VAL A 134 0.94 -8.33 4.97
N LEU A 135 1.18 -7.03 5.02
CA LEU A 135 2.44 -6.40 4.62
C LEU A 135 3.46 -6.42 5.76
N PHE A 136 3.04 -6.01 6.94
CA PHE A 136 3.83 -6.00 8.18
C PHE A 136 2.91 -5.95 9.40
N SER A 137 3.45 -6.25 10.56
CA SER A 137 2.68 -6.40 11.80
C SER A 137 3.31 -5.62 12.95
N VAL A 138 2.51 -5.38 13.98
CA VAL A 138 2.93 -4.77 15.23
C VAL A 138 2.59 -5.71 16.37
N ALA A 139 3.58 -5.99 17.21
CA ALA A 139 3.44 -6.78 18.43
C ALA A 139 3.89 -5.96 19.66
N ASN A 140 3.43 -6.34 20.83
CA ASN A 140 3.92 -5.82 22.07
C ASN A 140 5.37 -6.29 22.30
N ILE A 141 6.27 -5.44 22.81
CA ILE A 141 7.62 -5.87 23.15
C ILE A 141 7.63 -6.72 24.43
N GLU A 142 6.65 -6.57 25.28
CA GLU A 142 6.50 -7.35 26.50
C GLU A 142 5.89 -8.71 26.21
N GLN A 143 6.41 -9.75 26.89
CA GLN A 143 5.87 -11.10 26.71
C GLN A 143 4.43 -11.20 27.20
N PRO A 144 3.54 -11.87 26.46
CA PRO A 144 3.77 -12.81 25.35
C PRO A 144 3.82 -12.17 23.95
N GLY A 145 3.90 -10.87 23.80
CA GLY A 145 3.98 -10.18 22.51
C GLY A 145 2.61 -9.79 21.92
N THR A 146 1.56 -9.83 22.76
CA THR A 146 0.17 -9.64 22.36
C THR A 146 -0.43 -8.37 22.94
N PHE A 147 -1.58 -7.96 22.41
CA PHE A 147 -2.38 -6.87 22.94
C PHE A 147 -3.70 -7.43 23.50
N ASP A 148 -4.12 -6.92 24.64
CA ASP A 148 -5.46 -7.20 25.18
C ASP A 148 -6.46 -6.18 24.60
N TYR A 149 -6.93 -6.45 23.39
CA TYR A 149 -7.81 -5.53 22.67
C TYR A 149 -9.09 -5.17 23.43
N TYR A 150 -9.63 -6.10 24.19
CA TYR A 150 -10.88 -5.88 24.94
C TYR A 150 -10.65 -5.12 26.25
N ASN A 151 -9.41 -4.98 26.69
CA ASN A 151 -9.04 -4.28 27.93
C ASN A 151 -8.00 -3.19 27.66
N MET A 152 -7.99 -2.60 26.48
CA MET A 152 -7.03 -1.54 26.11
C MET A 152 -7.10 -0.34 27.05
N ALA A 153 -8.24 -0.10 27.70
CA ALA A 153 -8.38 1.01 28.66
C ALA A 153 -7.44 0.89 29.87
N GLU A 154 -7.08 -0.32 30.27
CA GLU A 154 -6.16 -0.61 31.37
C GLU A 154 -4.79 -1.09 30.90
N PHE A 155 -4.63 -1.26 29.59
CA PHE A 155 -3.40 -1.74 28.97
C PHE A 155 -2.35 -0.63 28.93
N SER A 156 -1.11 -0.98 29.24
CA SER A 156 0.06 -0.15 28.99
C SER A 156 1.25 -1.01 28.56
N THR A 157 2.23 -0.43 27.90
CA THR A 157 3.46 -1.12 27.49
C THR A 157 4.62 -0.14 27.36
N MET A 158 5.83 -0.66 27.57
CA MET A 158 7.07 0.08 27.35
C MET A 158 7.36 0.31 25.87
N GLY A 159 6.73 -0.45 24.95
CA GLY A 159 6.95 -0.28 23.53
C GLY A 159 6.32 -1.35 22.66
N VAL A 160 6.50 -1.19 21.37
CA VAL A 160 6.03 -2.11 20.34
C VAL A 160 7.17 -2.44 19.37
N VAL A 161 7.07 -3.59 18.71
CA VAL A 161 7.93 -3.99 17.61
C VAL A 161 7.11 -4.06 16.33
N LEU A 162 7.56 -3.35 15.29
CA LEU A 162 7.06 -3.51 13.93
C LEU A 162 7.95 -4.50 13.21
N PHE A 163 7.38 -5.46 12.52
CA PHE A 163 8.15 -6.45 11.78
C PHE A 163 7.49 -6.82 10.45
N MET A 164 8.34 -7.05 9.45
CA MET A 164 7.97 -7.42 8.10
C MET A 164 8.73 -8.69 7.70
N GLN A 165 8.01 -9.68 7.20
CA GLN A 165 8.61 -10.89 6.63
C GLN A 165 9.05 -10.63 5.19
N LEU A 166 10.20 -11.15 4.80
CA LEU A 166 10.72 -11.09 3.43
C LEU A 166 10.70 -12.49 2.78
N PRO A 167 10.27 -12.58 1.52
CA PRO A 167 9.70 -11.52 0.71
C PRO A 167 8.30 -11.11 1.20
N SER A 168 8.01 -9.81 1.19
CA SER A 168 6.68 -9.28 1.52
C SER A 168 5.78 -9.23 0.27
N PRO A 169 4.45 -9.24 0.44
CA PRO A 169 3.53 -9.13 -0.70
C PRO A 169 3.76 -7.85 -1.52
N GLY A 170 3.81 -7.97 -2.83
CA GLY A 170 4.02 -6.84 -3.74
C GLY A 170 5.47 -6.36 -3.78
N ASN A 171 5.78 -5.22 -3.19
CA ASN A 171 7.10 -4.60 -3.27
C ASN A 171 7.73 -4.42 -1.88
N ASN A 172 8.79 -5.16 -1.59
CA ASN A 172 9.51 -5.13 -0.31
C ASN A 172 9.93 -3.72 0.10
N LEU A 173 10.51 -2.96 -0.83
CA LEU A 173 11.05 -1.63 -0.55
C LEU A 173 9.93 -0.62 -0.23
N ALA A 174 8.83 -0.67 -0.98
CA ALA A 174 7.66 0.17 -0.72
C ALA A 174 7.04 -0.15 0.64
N ASN A 175 6.93 -1.44 0.98
CA ASN A 175 6.38 -1.90 2.26
C ASN A 175 7.29 -1.51 3.44
N LEU A 176 8.62 -1.61 3.27
CA LEU A 176 9.56 -1.15 4.30
C LEU A 176 9.46 0.35 4.52
N ARG A 177 9.39 1.15 3.46
CA ARG A 177 9.19 2.62 3.60
C ARG A 177 7.90 2.95 4.34
N MET A 178 6.84 2.19 4.07
CA MET A 178 5.56 2.34 4.79
C MET A 178 5.70 1.97 6.27
N MET A 179 6.40 0.88 6.60
CA MET A 179 6.66 0.44 7.97
C MET A 179 7.52 1.46 8.74
N ILE A 180 8.58 2.00 8.12
CA ILE A 180 9.42 3.05 8.71
C ILE A 180 8.60 4.29 9.04
N ARG A 181 7.76 4.74 8.08
CA ARG A 181 6.87 5.88 8.31
C ARG A 181 5.90 5.62 9.45
N ALA A 182 5.30 4.43 9.51
CA ALA A 182 4.40 4.05 10.60
C ALA A 182 5.12 4.07 11.95
N ALA A 183 6.34 3.52 12.04
CA ALA A 183 7.14 3.54 13.27
C ALA A 183 7.44 4.98 13.74
N LYS A 184 7.85 5.86 12.82
CA LYS A 184 8.11 7.27 13.13
C LYS A 184 6.84 7.99 13.62
N THR A 185 5.69 7.77 12.97
CA THR A 185 4.41 8.38 13.38
C THR A 185 3.96 7.88 14.75
N ILE A 186 4.06 6.57 15.03
CA ILE A 186 3.74 6.03 16.36
C ILE A 186 4.64 6.66 17.44
N ALA A 187 5.94 6.81 17.16
CA ALA A 187 6.87 7.44 18.09
C ALA A 187 6.52 8.92 18.33
N GLU A 188 6.13 9.65 17.30
CA GLU A 188 5.68 11.05 17.43
C GLU A 188 4.39 11.16 18.23
N ASP A 189 3.37 10.36 17.90
CA ASP A 189 2.05 10.38 18.56
C ASP A 189 2.13 10.05 20.05
N LEU A 190 3.01 9.12 20.42
CA LEU A 190 3.09 8.58 21.77
C LEU A 190 4.29 9.11 22.58
N GLY A 191 5.12 9.95 21.98
CA GLY A 191 6.31 10.51 22.65
C GLY A 191 7.38 9.46 22.89
N GLY A 192 7.63 8.59 21.91
CA GLY A 192 8.65 7.55 21.93
C GLY A 192 9.85 7.84 21.03
N VAL A 193 10.71 6.84 20.87
CA VAL A 193 11.83 6.81 19.95
C VAL A 193 11.81 5.55 19.11
N VAL A 194 12.26 5.65 17.86
CA VAL A 194 12.43 4.49 17.00
C VAL A 194 13.85 3.94 17.15
N LEU A 195 13.95 2.62 17.33
CA LEU A 195 15.22 1.91 17.42
C LEU A 195 15.33 0.86 16.30
N THR A 196 16.56 0.57 15.92
CA THR A 196 16.93 -0.51 15.00
C THR A 196 16.75 -1.89 15.64
N ASP A 197 16.95 -2.95 14.84
CA ASP A 197 17.06 -4.35 15.31
C ASP A 197 18.25 -4.58 16.29
N GLN A 198 19.23 -3.68 16.28
CA GLN A 198 20.34 -3.67 17.25
C GLN A 198 20.07 -2.79 18.49
N GLN A 199 18.84 -2.25 18.62
CA GLN A 199 18.43 -1.33 19.69
C GLN A 199 19.20 0.01 19.70
N GLU A 200 19.72 0.41 18.55
CA GLU A 200 20.31 1.73 18.34
C GLU A 200 19.26 2.72 17.82
N ILE A 201 19.50 4.00 18.02
CA ILE A 201 18.58 5.05 17.52
C ILE A 201 18.45 4.94 15.99
N PHE A 202 17.23 4.90 15.52
CA PHE A 202 16.92 4.86 14.09
C PHE A 202 16.98 6.27 13.49
N ASP A 203 18.16 6.64 13.05
CA ASP A 203 18.43 7.91 12.35
C ASP A 203 18.42 7.76 10.82
N ASP A 204 18.75 8.82 10.10
CA ASP A 204 18.77 8.81 8.62
C ASP A 204 19.81 7.83 8.05
N VAL A 205 20.92 7.57 8.76
CA VAL A 205 21.95 6.62 8.34
C VAL A 205 21.41 5.19 8.47
N ALA A 206 20.76 4.89 9.58
CA ALA A 206 20.13 3.60 9.81
C ALA A 206 18.99 3.37 8.78
N GLU A 207 18.22 4.40 8.44
CA GLU A 207 17.18 4.30 7.41
C GLU A 207 17.77 3.91 6.05
N GLN A 208 18.84 4.55 5.62
CA GLN A 208 19.52 4.22 4.36
C GLN A 208 20.07 2.79 4.36
N ASP A 209 20.64 2.35 5.48
CA ASP A 209 21.12 0.98 5.63
C ASP A 209 19.96 -0.03 5.50
N TYR A 210 18.83 0.19 6.20
CA TYR A 210 17.65 -0.67 6.09
C TYR A 210 17.11 -0.75 4.65
N LEU A 211 17.03 0.38 3.96
CA LEU A 211 16.57 0.42 2.57
C LEU A 211 17.52 -0.32 1.63
N SER A 212 18.84 -0.23 1.87
CA SER A 212 19.86 -0.91 1.04
C SER A 212 19.88 -2.42 1.20
N ARG A 213 19.49 -2.95 2.38
CA ARG A 213 19.44 -4.40 2.65
C ARG A 213 18.42 -5.15 1.80
N ILE A 214 17.40 -4.44 1.28
CA ILE A 214 16.26 -5.05 0.56
C ILE A 214 16.01 -4.46 -0.83
N ALA A 215 16.88 -3.55 -1.27
CA ALA A 215 16.84 -2.94 -2.60
C ALA A 215 17.24 -3.92 -3.72
#